data_ab47326ea8b3a455edc772bd6379028e
#
_entry.id   ab47326ea8b3a455edc772bd6379028e
#
_cell.length_a   1.000
_cell.length_b   1.000
_cell.length_c   1.000
_cell.angle_alpha   90.00
_cell.angle_beta   90.00
_cell.angle_gamma   90.00
#
_symmetry.space_group_name_H-M   'P 1'
#
loop_
_entity.id
_entity.type
_entity.pdbx_description
1 polymer ?
#
loop_
_entity_poly.entity_id
_entity_poly.type
_entity_poly.pdbx_seq_one_letter_code
_entity_poly.pdbx_strand_id
1 'polypeptide(L)'
;MAGTEQSKIRNFCIIAHIDHGKSTLADRIIEKTGLLTSREMQAQVLDNMDLERERGITIKAQTVRIIYQAQDGEEYVFNLIDTPGHVDFNYEVSRSLAACDGAVLVVDAAQGIEAQTLANVYLALDHDLDVFPVINKIDLPSADPQRVKDEIEDVIGLEAQDAPMISAKNGIGIEEVLEAIVHKIPDPEGSMDNPLQALIFDSLYDSYKGVIVFCRIKEGRVKKGTRIQMMATGAKAEVVEVGYFGPGQFIPCEELSAGMVGYITASIKNVKDTAVGDTITDAANPCKEPLPGYKKVNSMVYCGLYPADGAKYPDLRDALEKLQLNDAALQYEPETSIALGFGFRCGFLGLLHLEIIQERLEREYNLDLVTTAPGVIYRVYKTNGEMIELTNPANLPEPTEIERMEEPIVNAEIMVTTEFIGSIMELCQERRGRYLGMEYMEETRALLKYELPLNEIIYDFFDALKSRSRGYASFDYDLKGYEESKLVKLDILINKEEVDALSFIVHADSAYERGRRMCEKLKDEIPRHLFEIPIQAAVGGKVIARETVKAMRKDVLAKCYGGDITRKKKLLEKQKEGKKRMRQIGNVEIPQKAFMSVLKLDDR
;
A
#
# COMPACT_ATOMS: atom_id res chain seq x y z
N MET A 1 -27.46 26.28 13.01
CA MET A 1 -27.90 25.17 13.87
C MET A 1 -27.22 25.37 15.21
N ALA A 2 -27.96 25.25 16.33
CA ALA A 2 -27.40 25.29 17.67
C ALA A 2 -26.32 24.19 17.76
N GLY A 3 -25.22 24.45 18.49
CA GLY A 3 -24.11 23.53 18.59
C GLY A 3 -24.60 22.14 19.04
N THR A 4 -24.22 21.11 18.32
CA THR A 4 -24.47 19.71 18.72
C THR A 4 -23.80 19.51 20.08
N GLU A 5 -24.56 19.03 21.06
CA GLU A 5 -24.00 18.69 22.37
C GLU A 5 -22.92 17.62 22.19
N GLN A 6 -21.76 17.80 22.82
CA GLN A 6 -20.61 16.90 22.73
C GLN A 6 -20.99 15.46 23.12
N SER A 7 -21.87 15.29 24.11
CA SER A 7 -22.42 14.01 24.56
C SER A 7 -23.18 13.21 23.48
N LYS A 8 -23.61 13.89 22.41
CA LYS A 8 -24.32 13.29 21.27
C LYS A 8 -23.43 13.00 20.06
N ILE A 9 -22.12 13.22 20.16
CA ILE A 9 -21.17 12.94 19.09
C ILE A 9 -20.60 11.53 19.28
N ARG A 10 -20.44 10.78 18.18
CA ARG A 10 -19.75 9.49 18.12
C ARG A 10 -18.76 9.51 16.95
N ASN A 11 -17.47 9.45 17.28
CA ASN A 11 -16.40 9.39 16.29
C ASN A 11 -15.87 7.97 16.25
N PHE A 12 -16.07 7.28 15.15
CA PHE A 12 -15.70 5.88 15.04
C PHE A 12 -15.23 5.51 13.66
N CYS A 13 -14.45 4.44 13.60
CA CYS A 13 -14.08 3.78 12.38
C CYS A 13 -14.63 2.36 12.30
N ILE A 14 -14.55 1.77 11.12
CA ILE A 14 -14.84 0.35 10.90
C ILE A 14 -13.50 -0.32 10.57
N ILE A 15 -13.12 -1.30 11.37
CA ILE A 15 -11.95 -2.15 11.16
C ILE A 15 -12.38 -3.56 10.80
N ALA A 16 -11.72 -4.17 9.84
CA ALA A 16 -12.05 -5.50 9.36
C ALA A 16 -10.88 -6.09 8.56
N HIS A 17 -10.85 -7.40 8.44
CA HIS A 17 -10.05 -8.06 7.41
C HIS A 17 -10.62 -7.78 6.02
N ILE A 18 -9.78 -7.93 4.97
CA ILE A 18 -10.22 -7.83 3.58
C ILE A 18 -11.38 -8.81 3.35
N ASP A 19 -12.39 -8.37 2.59
CA ASP A 19 -13.59 -9.14 2.25
C ASP A 19 -14.53 -9.49 3.43
N HIS A 20 -14.29 -9.06 4.67
CA HIS A 20 -15.25 -9.26 5.78
C HIS A 20 -16.50 -8.38 5.68
N GLY A 21 -16.54 -7.44 4.73
CA GLY A 21 -17.72 -6.63 4.42
C GLY A 21 -17.75 -5.25 5.05
N LYS A 22 -16.59 -4.66 5.34
CA LYS A 22 -16.41 -3.31 5.88
C LYS A 22 -17.15 -2.25 5.06
N SER A 23 -16.81 -2.09 3.78
CA SER A 23 -17.42 -1.07 2.89
C SER A 23 -18.92 -1.32 2.69
N THR A 24 -19.35 -2.61 2.67
CA THR A 24 -20.77 -2.96 2.61
C THR A 24 -21.53 -2.52 3.85
N LEU A 25 -20.92 -2.66 5.05
CA LEU A 25 -21.55 -2.17 6.29
C LEU A 25 -21.63 -0.65 6.30
N ALA A 26 -20.56 0.05 5.88
CA ALA A 26 -20.55 1.51 5.76
C ALA A 26 -21.69 2.01 4.84
N ASP A 27 -21.86 1.38 3.67
CA ASP A 27 -22.97 1.67 2.75
C ASP A 27 -24.33 1.49 3.43
N ARG A 28 -24.53 0.41 4.21
CA ARG A 28 -25.80 0.15 4.91
C ARG A 28 -26.06 1.14 6.03
N ILE A 29 -25.05 1.59 6.74
CA ILE A 29 -25.17 2.67 7.74
C ILE A 29 -25.64 3.96 7.05
N ILE A 30 -25.04 4.35 5.94
CA ILE A 30 -25.40 5.54 5.16
C ILE A 30 -26.84 5.43 4.62
N GLU A 31 -27.21 4.27 4.09
CA GLU A 31 -28.56 4.02 3.55
C GLU A 31 -29.61 4.06 4.66
N LYS A 32 -29.40 3.36 5.79
CA LYS A 32 -30.36 3.24 6.88
C LYS A 32 -30.61 4.56 7.60
N THR A 33 -29.61 5.42 7.69
CA THR A 33 -29.72 6.76 8.28
C THR A 33 -30.33 7.79 7.33
N GLY A 34 -30.59 7.42 6.06
CA GLY A 34 -31.24 8.30 5.09
C GLY A 34 -30.38 9.46 4.62
N LEU A 35 -29.05 9.37 4.82
CA LEU A 35 -28.11 10.41 4.36
C LEU A 35 -28.11 10.54 2.84
N LEU A 36 -28.30 9.43 2.13
CA LEU A 36 -28.50 9.36 0.68
C LEU A 36 -29.82 8.67 0.36
N THR A 37 -30.48 9.13 -0.70
CA THR A 37 -31.69 8.48 -1.21
C THR A 37 -31.32 7.18 -1.94
N SER A 38 -32.27 6.23 -2.04
CA SER A 38 -32.06 4.96 -2.77
C SER A 38 -31.63 5.13 -4.23
N ARG A 39 -31.86 6.31 -4.83
CA ARG A 39 -31.43 6.63 -6.20
C ARG A 39 -30.00 7.15 -6.29
N GLU A 40 -29.50 7.73 -5.21
CA GLU A 40 -28.14 8.26 -5.08
C GLU A 40 -27.16 7.20 -4.55
N MET A 41 -27.69 6.15 -3.93
CA MET A 41 -26.87 5.02 -3.43
C MET A 41 -26.20 4.28 -4.60
N GLN A 42 -24.91 4.17 -4.51
CA GLN A 42 -24.06 3.31 -5.34
C GLN A 42 -23.34 2.31 -4.41
N ALA A 43 -22.89 1.20 -4.94
CA ALA A 43 -22.04 0.31 -4.17
C ALA A 43 -20.71 1.01 -3.84
N GLN A 44 -20.25 0.87 -2.61
CA GLN A 44 -19.02 1.49 -2.12
C GLN A 44 -19.06 3.02 -2.26
N VAL A 45 -20.09 3.64 -1.69
CA VAL A 45 -20.34 5.09 -1.79
C VAL A 45 -19.17 5.92 -1.26
N LEU A 46 -18.44 5.43 -0.26
CA LEU A 46 -17.28 6.11 0.32
C LEU A 46 -16.02 5.91 -0.53
N ASP A 47 -15.94 4.88 -1.36
CA ASP A 47 -14.80 4.66 -2.24
C ASP A 47 -14.87 5.61 -3.44
N ASN A 48 -14.17 6.74 -3.34
CA ASN A 48 -14.26 7.82 -4.33
C ASN A 48 -13.37 7.61 -5.58
N MET A 49 -12.37 6.72 -5.48
CA MET A 49 -11.50 6.40 -6.60
C MET A 49 -12.07 5.24 -7.43
N ASP A 50 -11.96 5.34 -8.76
CA ASP A 50 -12.34 4.23 -9.65
C ASP A 50 -11.52 2.96 -9.32
N LEU A 51 -10.25 3.13 -8.92
CA LEU A 51 -9.36 2.05 -8.50
C LEU A 51 -9.84 1.32 -7.24
N GLU A 52 -10.41 2.03 -6.26
CA GLU A 52 -11.00 1.43 -5.06
C GLU A 52 -12.15 0.51 -5.43
N ARG A 53 -13.04 0.99 -6.31
CA ARG A 53 -14.20 0.22 -6.77
C ARG A 53 -13.82 -0.97 -7.63
N GLU A 54 -12.86 -0.82 -8.54
CA GLU A 54 -12.38 -1.90 -9.41
C GLU A 54 -11.69 -3.03 -8.62
N ARG A 55 -10.92 -2.66 -7.59
CA ARG A 55 -10.18 -3.61 -6.75
C ARG A 55 -10.96 -4.11 -5.54
N GLY A 56 -12.09 -3.47 -5.20
CA GLY A 56 -12.90 -3.80 -4.03
C GLY A 56 -12.23 -3.50 -2.70
N ILE A 57 -11.28 -2.57 -2.66
CA ILE A 57 -10.52 -2.21 -1.46
C ILE A 57 -10.55 -0.70 -1.23
N THR A 58 -10.67 -0.26 0.02
CA THR A 58 -10.46 1.13 0.39
C THR A 58 -8.96 1.43 0.40
N ILE A 59 -8.54 2.44 -0.34
CA ILE A 59 -7.15 2.89 -0.46
C ILE A 59 -6.91 4.07 0.47
N LYS A 60 -7.81 5.06 0.43
CA LYS A 60 -7.72 6.28 1.23
C LYS A 60 -8.87 6.37 2.22
N ALA A 61 -8.56 6.74 3.46
CA ALA A 61 -9.58 6.95 4.48
C ALA A 61 -10.57 8.03 4.03
N GLN A 62 -11.86 7.74 4.18
CA GLN A 62 -12.96 8.66 3.87
C GLN A 62 -13.73 8.96 5.14
N THR A 63 -14.13 10.20 5.29
CA THR A 63 -14.89 10.65 6.47
C THR A 63 -16.26 11.13 6.04
N VAL A 64 -17.29 10.74 6.76
CA VAL A 64 -18.65 11.21 6.54
C VAL A 64 -19.36 11.49 7.86
N ARG A 65 -20.08 12.61 7.93
CA ARG A 65 -20.95 12.97 9.05
C ARG A 65 -22.36 12.49 8.74
N ILE A 66 -22.93 11.75 9.69
CA ILE A 66 -24.26 11.14 9.62
C ILE A 66 -25.09 11.63 10.81
N ILE A 67 -26.37 11.89 10.60
CA ILE A 67 -27.32 12.17 11.67
C ILE A 67 -28.16 10.92 11.89
N TYR A 68 -28.20 10.43 13.12
CA TYR A 68 -28.97 9.25 13.49
C TYR A 68 -29.98 9.56 14.58
N GLN A 69 -31.25 9.21 14.33
CA GLN A 69 -32.32 9.26 15.33
C GLN A 69 -32.34 7.93 16.06
N ALA A 70 -31.86 7.92 17.31
CA ALA A 70 -31.77 6.70 18.10
C ALA A 70 -33.11 6.30 18.74
N GLN A 71 -33.17 5.08 19.26
CA GLN A 71 -34.38 4.53 19.90
C GLN A 71 -34.75 5.24 21.22
N ASP A 72 -33.80 5.92 21.86
CA ASP A 72 -34.02 6.79 23.01
C ASP A 72 -34.78 8.08 22.68
N GLY A 73 -35.02 8.34 21.38
CA GLY A 73 -35.68 9.53 20.87
C GLY A 73 -34.74 10.73 20.66
N GLU A 74 -33.48 10.57 20.91
CA GLU A 74 -32.45 11.63 20.75
C GLU A 74 -31.76 11.55 19.40
N GLU A 75 -31.22 12.70 18.94
CA GLU A 75 -30.46 12.80 17.71
C GLU A 75 -28.95 12.75 17.99
N TYR A 76 -28.26 11.81 17.37
CA TYR A 76 -26.81 11.64 17.48
C TYR A 76 -26.11 12.03 16.19
N VAL A 77 -24.89 12.56 16.33
CA VAL A 77 -24.00 12.86 15.23
C VAL A 77 -22.91 11.79 15.16
N PHE A 78 -22.93 11.01 14.12
CA PHE A 78 -21.91 10.01 13.82
C PHE A 78 -20.88 10.59 12.84
N ASN A 79 -19.63 10.59 13.21
CA ASN A 79 -18.53 10.81 12.29
C ASN A 79 -17.89 9.45 11.99
N LEU A 80 -18.30 8.86 10.88
CA LEU A 80 -17.74 7.61 10.39
C LEU A 80 -16.45 7.92 9.59
N ILE A 81 -15.35 7.30 9.99
CA ILE A 81 -14.08 7.32 9.28
C ILE A 81 -13.85 5.92 8.72
N ASP A 82 -14.03 5.76 7.41
CA ASP A 82 -13.76 4.50 6.72
C ASP A 82 -12.25 4.33 6.52
N THR A 83 -11.70 3.20 6.95
CA THR A 83 -10.26 2.94 6.97
C THR A 83 -9.87 1.89 5.93
N PRO A 84 -8.65 1.93 5.34
CA PRO A 84 -8.15 0.81 4.56
C PRO A 84 -8.10 -0.49 5.37
N GLY A 85 -8.23 -1.64 4.69
CA GLY A 85 -8.16 -2.96 5.33
C GLY A 85 -6.89 -3.74 5.01
N HIS A 86 -5.97 -3.20 4.20
CA HIS A 86 -4.78 -3.90 3.72
C HIS A 86 -3.52 -3.50 4.50
N VAL A 87 -2.61 -4.46 4.74
CA VAL A 87 -1.37 -4.26 5.51
C VAL A 87 -0.51 -3.10 5.00
N ASP A 88 -0.41 -2.90 3.69
CA ASP A 88 0.35 -1.81 3.07
C ASP A 88 -0.15 -0.42 3.51
N PHE A 89 -1.39 -0.31 4.00
CA PHE A 89 -2.01 0.94 4.42
C PHE A 89 -2.16 1.08 5.93
N ASN A 90 -1.45 0.29 6.74
CA ASN A 90 -1.50 0.37 8.21
C ASN A 90 -1.23 1.79 8.73
N TYR A 91 -0.45 2.58 8.00
CA TYR A 91 -0.22 3.98 8.31
C TYR A 91 -1.48 4.85 8.16
N GLU A 92 -2.25 4.66 7.08
CA GLU A 92 -3.54 5.34 6.89
C GLU A 92 -4.54 4.92 7.98
N VAL A 93 -4.54 3.64 8.34
CA VAL A 93 -5.36 3.10 9.43
C VAL A 93 -5.00 3.79 10.75
N SER A 94 -3.73 3.79 11.15
CA SER A 94 -3.27 4.42 12.40
C SER A 94 -3.67 5.90 12.51
N ARG A 95 -3.58 6.66 11.41
CA ARG A 95 -3.98 8.07 11.38
C ARG A 95 -5.48 8.25 11.59
N SER A 96 -6.26 7.40 10.95
CA SER A 96 -7.72 7.44 11.06
C SER A 96 -8.19 7.05 12.46
N LEU A 97 -7.54 6.04 13.07
CA LEU A 97 -7.81 5.60 14.44
C LEU A 97 -7.62 6.74 15.45
N ALA A 98 -6.54 7.51 15.33
CA ALA A 98 -6.28 8.63 16.24
C ALA A 98 -7.33 9.76 16.18
N ALA A 99 -8.15 9.82 15.14
CA ALA A 99 -9.27 10.75 15.04
C ALA A 99 -10.58 10.18 15.62
N CYS A 100 -10.60 8.90 16.02
CA CYS A 100 -11.76 8.19 16.57
C CYS A 100 -11.74 8.16 18.11
N ASP A 101 -12.90 7.80 18.68
CA ASP A 101 -13.09 7.48 20.10
C ASP A 101 -13.44 6.00 20.27
N GLY A 102 -13.80 5.30 19.18
CA GLY A 102 -14.04 3.86 19.18
C GLY A 102 -13.97 3.24 17.80
N ALA A 103 -14.03 1.91 17.74
CA ALA A 103 -13.97 1.13 16.52
C ALA A 103 -15.00 0.01 16.49
N VAL A 104 -15.61 -0.19 15.32
CA VAL A 104 -16.49 -1.31 15.02
C VAL A 104 -15.66 -2.40 14.34
N LEU A 105 -15.46 -3.53 15.02
CA LEU A 105 -14.73 -4.67 14.49
C LEU A 105 -15.68 -5.59 13.72
N VAL A 106 -15.56 -5.68 12.41
CA VAL A 106 -16.38 -6.56 11.58
C VAL A 106 -15.67 -7.89 11.34
N VAL A 107 -16.32 -8.98 11.78
CA VAL A 107 -15.79 -10.33 11.61
C VAL A 107 -16.78 -11.18 10.80
N ASP A 108 -16.26 -11.94 9.82
CA ASP A 108 -17.04 -12.86 8.99
C ASP A 108 -17.48 -14.08 9.81
N ALA A 109 -18.78 -14.37 9.83
CA ALA A 109 -19.36 -15.51 10.56
C ALA A 109 -18.87 -16.90 10.08
N ALA A 110 -18.30 -16.98 8.89
CA ALA A 110 -17.77 -18.23 8.35
C ALA A 110 -16.25 -18.35 8.54
N GLN A 111 -15.53 -17.24 8.32
CA GLN A 111 -14.05 -17.23 8.38
C GLN A 111 -13.51 -17.02 9.80
N GLY A 112 -14.18 -16.20 10.63
CA GLY A 112 -13.72 -15.86 11.97
C GLY A 112 -12.57 -14.86 11.97
N ILE A 113 -11.67 -14.96 12.95
CA ILE A 113 -10.52 -14.06 13.12
C ILE A 113 -9.44 -14.38 12.09
N GLU A 114 -8.85 -13.36 11.49
CA GLU A 114 -7.74 -13.42 10.54
C GLU A 114 -6.54 -12.62 11.08
N ALA A 115 -5.32 -12.80 10.53
CA ALA A 115 -4.12 -12.13 11.03
C ALA A 115 -4.26 -10.59 11.05
N GLN A 116 -4.83 -10.01 9.99
CA GLN A 116 -5.11 -8.57 9.93
C GLN A 116 -6.18 -8.11 10.93
N THR A 117 -7.09 -9.00 11.34
CA THR A 117 -8.08 -8.70 12.38
C THR A 117 -7.35 -8.40 13.69
N LEU A 118 -6.41 -9.26 14.08
CA LEU A 118 -5.60 -9.08 15.28
C LEU A 118 -4.77 -7.80 15.21
N ALA A 119 -4.03 -7.60 14.10
CA ALA A 119 -3.21 -6.41 13.91
C ALA A 119 -4.02 -5.12 14.02
N ASN A 120 -5.19 -5.04 13.38
CA ASN A 120 -6.06 -3.87 13.44
C ASN A 120 -6.64 -3.63 14.84
N VAL A 121 -6.99 -4.68 15.58
CA VAL A 121 -7.47 -4.54 16.95
C VAL A 121 -6.36 -4.04 17.88
N TYR A 122 -5.16 -4.61 17.81
CA TYR A 122 -4.04 -4.13 18.61
C TYR A 122 -3.70 -2.67 18.30
N LEU A 123 -3.74 -2.29 17.02
CA LEU A 123 -3.53 -0.92 16.61
C LEU A 123 -4.63 0.02 17.17
N ALA A 124 -5.88 -0.42 17.24
CA ALA A 124 -6.98 0.35 17.84
C ALA A 124 -6.78 0.50 19.36
N LEU A 125 -6.37 -0.59 20.04
CA LEU A 125 -6.07 -0.57 21.48
C LEU A 125 -4.85 0.31 21.82
N ASP A 126 -3.83 0.36 20.97
CA ASP A 126 -2.67 1.26 21.10
C ASP A 126 -3.07 2.75 21.04
N HIS A 127 -4.22 3.05 20.44
CA HIS A 127 -4.83 4.39 20.40
C HIS A 127 -5.91 4.61 21.48
N ASP A 128 -6.02 3.73 22.48
CA ASP A 128 -7.00 3.77 23.57
C ASP A 128 -8.46 3.82 23.07
N LEU A 129 -8.78 3.14 21.95
CA LEU A 129 -10.14 3.09 21.42
C LEU A 129 -10.98 2.00 22.06
N ASP A 130 -12.25 2.31 22.32
CA ASP A 130 -13.26 1.30 22.68
C ASP A 130 -13.64 0.50 21.42
N VAL A 131 -13.36 -0.81 21.45
CA VAL A 131 -13.61 -1.72 20.32
C VAL A 131 -14.76 -2.65 20.65
N PHE A 132 -15.75 -2.76 19.76
CA PHE A 132 -16.78 -3.79 19.90
C PHE A 132 -16.96 -4.57 18.59
N PRO A 133 -17.19 -5.90 18.69
CA PRO A 133 -17.36 -6.76 17.53
C PRO A 133 -18.76 -6.72 16.93
N VAL A 134 -18.82 -6.97 15.62
CA VAL A 134 -20.05 -7.20 14.83
C VAL A 134 -19.81 -8.42 13.95
N ILE A 135 -20.71 -9.40 14.03
CA ILE A 135 -20.60 -10.66 13.28
C ILE A 135 -21.38 -10.53 11.98
N ASN A 136 -20.65 -10.48 10.85
CA ASN A 136 -21.24 -10.27 9.52
C ASN A 136 -21.36 -11.58 8.72
N LYS A 137 -22.13 -11.51 7.63
CA LYS A 137 -22.39 -12.61 6.69
C LYS A 137 -23.09 -13.82 7.30
N ILE A 138 -24.00 -13.60 8.24
CA ILE A 138 -24.81 -14.65 8.85
C ILE A 138 -25.73 -15.39 7.85
N ASP A 139 -25.88 -14.85 6.65
CA ASP A 139 -26.64 -15.42 5.54
C ASP A 139 -25.91 -16.54 4.79
N LEU A 140 -24.61 -16.74 5.03
CA LEU A 140 -23.84 -17.79 4.38
C LEU A 140 -24.18 -19.17 4.96
N PRO A 141 -24.27 -20.23 4.13
CA PRO A 141 -24.53 -21.58 4.61
C PRO A 141 -23.48 -22.14 5.58
N SER A 142 -22.24 -21.61 5.51
CA SER A 142 -21.11 -21.97 6.38
C SER A 142 -20.98 -21.08 7.61
N ALA A 143 -21.93 -20.14 7.82
CA ALA A 143 -21.85 -19.21 8.95
C ALA A 143 -22.08 -19.95 10.28
N ASP A 144 -21.18 -19.70 11.24
CA ASP A 144 -21.32 -20.13 12.63
C ASP A 144 -21.04 -18.95 13.56
N PRO A 145 -22.02 -18.07 13.79
CA PRO A 145 -21.85 -16.87 14.59
C PRO A 145 -21.44 -17.15 16.04
N GLN A 146 -21.92 -18.26 16.64
CA GLN A 146 -21.58 -18.57 18.02
C GLN A 146 -20.11 -18.95 18.17
N ARG A 147 -19.61 -19.80 17.28
CA ARG A 147 -18.17 -20.15 17.24
C ARG A 147 -17.30 -18.89 17.13
N VAL A 148 -17.68 -17.96 16.24
CA VAL A 148 -16.90 -16.73 16.03
C VAL A 148 -16.96 -15.80 17.25
N LYS A 149 -18.09 -15.73 17.96
CA LYS A 149 -18.17 -15.00 19.24
C LYS A 149 -17.24 -15.56 20.29
N ASP A 150 -17.26 -16.89 20.46
CA ASP A 150 -16.37 -17.58 21.41
C ASP A 150 -14.89 -17.40 21.02
N GLU A 151 -14.57 -17.47 19.72
CA GLU A 151 -13.21 -17.20 19.18
C GLU A 151 -12.74 -15.77 19.51
N ILE A 152 -13.60 -14.76 19.37
CA ILE A 152 -13.27 -13.37 19.69
C ILE A 152 -12.95 -13.20 21.19
N GLU A 153 -13.74 -13.81 22.06
CA GLU A 153 -13.51 -13.75 23.50
C GLU A 153 -12.23 -14.48 23.91
N ASP A 154 -11.99 -15.66 23.37
CA ASP A 154 -10.82 -16.50 23.71
C ASP A 154 -9.51 -15.93 23.14
N VAL A 155 -9.52 -15.41 21.91
CA VAL A 155 -8.30 -14.99 21.19
C VAL A 155 -7.96 -13.53 21.42
N ILE A 156 -8.97 -12.66 21.38
CA ILE A 156 -8.78 -11.19 21.48
C ILE A 156 -9.05 -10.70 22.90
N GLY A 157 -9.96 -11.35 23.62
CA GLY A 157 -10.41 -10.92 24.95
C GLY A 157 -11.46 -9.81 24.93
N LEU A 158 -12.13 -9.59 23.80
CA LEU A 158 -13.25 -8.65 23.68
C LEU A 158 -14.58 -9.36 24.01
N GLU A 159 -15.47 -8.70 24.78
CA GLU A 159 -16.82 -9.21 25.01
C GLU A 159 -17.60 -9.31 23.69
N ALA A 160 -18.02 -10.51 23.30
CA ALA A 160 -18.65 -10.78 22.01
C ALA A 160 -20.03 -11.46 22.10
N GLN A 161 -20.47 -11.95 23.28
CA GLN A 161 -21.76 -12.66 23.38
C GLN A 161 -22.95 -11.79 22.97
N ASP A 162 -22.91 -10.50 23.28
CA ASP A 162 -23.93 -9.52 22.88
C ASP A 162 -23.62 -8.81 21.56
N ALA A 163 -22.67 -9.31 20.77
CA ALA A 163 -22.29 -8.70 19.49
C ALA A 163 -23.45 -8.78 18.49
N PRO A 164 -23.78 -7.67 17.79
CA PRO A 164 -24.76 -7.68 16.72
C PRO A 164 -24.42 -8.71 15.64
N MET A 165 -25.42 -9.47 15.22
CA MET A 165 -25.30 -10.46 14.14
C MET A 165 -25.99 -9.94 12.89
N ILE A 166 -25.23 -9.71 11.82
CA ILE A 166 -25.72 -9.00 10.64
C ILE A 166 -25.48 -9.74 9.33
N SER A 167 -26.29 -9.40 8.35
CA SER A 167 -25.95 -9.54 6.94
C SER A 167 -25.94 -8.17 6.29
N ALA A 168 -24.77 -7.57 6.18
CA ALA A 168 -24.63 -6.27 5.53
C ALA A 168 -25.15 -6.31 4.08
N LYS A 169 -24.90 -7.41 3.37
CA LYS A 169 -25.41 -7.64 2.01
C LYS A 169 -26.94 -7.54 1.93
N ASN A 170 -27.64 -8.15 2.87
CA ASN A 170 -29.12 -8.21 2.88
C ASN A 170 -29.77 -7.12 3.75
N GLY A 171 -28.97 -6.26 4.41
CA GLY A 171 -29.46 -5.19 5.28
C GLY A 171 -30.10 -5.69 6.60
N ILE A 172 -29.73 -6.90 7.07
CA ILE A 172 -30.23 -7.49 8.31
C ILE A 172 -29.34 -7.05 9.48
N GLY A 173 -29.96 -6.68 10.62
CA GLY A 173 -29.24 -6.37 11.86
C GLY A 173 -28.52 -5.01 11.87
N ILE A 174 -28.77 -4.12 10.90
CA ILE A 174 -28.06 -2.84 10.81
C ILE A 174 -28.48 -1.87 11.92
N GLU A 175 -29.76 -1.92 12.33
CA GLU A 175 -30.26 -1.06 13.40
C GLU A 175 -29.61 -1.39 14.74
N GLU A 176 -29.39 -2.67 15.02
CA GLU A 176 -28.66 -3.13 16.20
C GLU A 176 -27.22 -2.62 16.24
N VAL A 177 -26.57 -2.51 15.08
CA VAL A 177 -25.23 -1.89 14.99
C VAL A 177 -25.28 -0.40 15.29
N LEU A 178 -26.27 0.33 14.75
CA LEU A 178 -26.44 1.76 15.01
C LEU A 178 -26.70 2.05 16.49
N GLU A 179 -27.54 1.28 17.14
CA GLU A 179 -27.79 1.38 18.60
C GLU A 179 -26.52 0.99 19.40
N ALA A 180 -25.79 -0.05 18.97
CA ALA A 180 -24.53 -0.42 19.61
C ALA A 180 -23.49 0.72 19.53
N ILE A 181 -23.43 1.44 18.42
CA ILE A 181 -22.57 2.63 18.28
C ILE A 181 -22.96 3.71 19.30
N VAL A 182 -24.26 3.98 19.48
CA VAL A 182 -24.74 4.97 20.47
C VAL A 182 -24.29 4.61 21.88
N HIS A 183 -24.36 3.32 22.26
CA HIS A 183 -24.17 2.87 23.63
C HIS A 183 -22.74 2.43 23.97
N LYS A 184 -21.98 1.92 22.99
CA LYS A 184 -20.64 1.33 23.21
C LYS A 184 -19.49 2.25 22.82
N ILE A 185 -19.73 3.23 21.92
CA ILE A 185 -18.72 4.25 21.62
C ILE A 185 -18.89 5.41 22.58
N PRO A 186 -17.84 5.83 23.31
CA PRO A 186 -17.92 6.97 24.22
C PRO A 186 -18.13 8.27 23.47
N ASP A 187 -18.66 9.26 24.18
CA ASP A 187 -18.66 10.63 23.71
C ASP A 187 -17.23 11.21 23.78
N PRO A 188 -16.89 12.14 22.88
CA PRO A 188 -15.55 12.68 22.82
C PRO A 188 -15.22 13.54 24.04
N GLU A 189 -14.02 13.40 24.56
CA GLU A 189 -13.48 14.25 25.61
C GLU A 189 -13.06 15.63 25.07
N GLY A 190 -12.83 16.58 25.98
CA GLY A 190 -12.32 17.93 25.69
C GLY A 190 -13.28 19.06 26.08
N SER A 191 -12.76 20.29 26.13
CA SER A 191 -13.51 21.49 26.52
C SER A 191 -13.40 22.59 25.47
N MET A 192 -14.52 23.21 25.14
CA MET A 192 -14.58 24.35 24.21
C MET A 192 -13.87 25.61 24.76
N ASP A 193 -13.68 25.70 26.08
CA ASP A 193 -13.07 26.85 26.75
C ASP A 193 -11.54 26.77 26.81
N ASN A 194 -10.97 25.62 26.51
CA ASN A 194 -9.52 25.44 26.47
C ASN A 194 -8.90 26.06 25.20
N PRO A 195 -7.58 26.31 25.19
CA PRO A 195 -6.87 26.69 23.96
C PRO A 195 -7.06 25.64 22.86
N LEU A 196 -7.19 26.10 21.61
CA LEU A 196 -7.39 25.21 20.47
C LEU A 196 -6.26 24.18 20.36
N GLN A 197 -6.64 22.90 20.31
CA GLN A 197 -5.80 21.78 19.93
C GLN A 197 -6.57 20.92 18.90
N ALA A 198 -6.11 20.92 17.67
CA ALA A 198 -6.68 20.10 16.62
C ALA A 198 -5.59 19.22 16.00
N LEU A 199 -5.85 17.91 15.95
CA LEU A 199 -4.97 16.91 15.35
C LEU A 199 -5.22 16.84 13.84
N ILE A 200 -4.20 17.00 13.03
CA ILE A 200 -4.27 16.77 11.58
C ILE A 200 -4.15 15.27 11.31
N PHE A 201 -5.20 14.63 10.85
CA PHE A 201 -5.15 13.21 10.50
C PHE A 201 -5.03 12.94 9.00
N ASP A 202 -5.42 13.90 8.13
CA ASP A 202 -5.19 13.82 6.70
C ASP A 202 -5.17 15.24 6.08
N SER A 203 -4.77 15.34 4.81
CA SER A 203 -4.83 16.57 4.03
C SER A 203 -5.09 16.27 2.54
N LEU A 204 -5.73 17.23 1.88
CA LEU A 204 -6.02 17.17 0.46
C LEU A 204 -5.61 18.49 -0.20
N TYR A 205 -4.98 18.42 -1.34
CA TYR A 205 -4.76 19.58 -2.18
C TYR A 205 -5.85 19.69 -3.24
N ASP A 206 -6.57 20.79 -3.20
CA ASP A 206 -7.57 21.17 -4.20
C ASP A 206 -7.07 22.37 -5.00
N SER A 207 -7.18 22.32 -6.33
CA SER A 207 -6.67 23.38 -7.22
C SER A 207 -7.35 24.75 -7.02
N TYR A 208 -8.55 24.77 -6.44
CA TYR A 208 -9.36 25.98 -6.20
C TYR A 208 -9.31 26.44 -4.76
N LYS A 209 -9.40 25.51 -3.80
CA LYS A 209 -9.42 25.81 -2.36
C LYS A 209 -8.03 25.81 -1.70
N GLY A 210 -7.01 25.35 -2.41
CA GLY A 210 -5.66 25.13 -1.87
C GLY A 210 -5.61 23.90 -0.96
N VAL A 211 -4.85 23.98 0.13
CA VAL A 211 -4.73 22.89 1.09
C VAL A 211 -5.99 22.84 1.97
N ILE A 212 -6.64 21.67 1.98
CA ILE A 212 -7.74 21.33 2.87
C ILE A 212 -7.18 20.37 3.91
N VAL A 213 -7.20 20.79 5.18
CA VAL A 213 -6.69 19.98 6.29
C VAL A 213 -7.84 19.29 6.99
N PHE A 214 -7.75 17.97 7.14
CA PHE A 214 -8.72 17.15 7.87
C PHE A 214 -8.26 17.05 9.32
N CYS A 215 -9.11 17.45 10.23
CA CYS A 215 -8.72 17.53 11.63
C CYS A 215 -9.79 17.06 12.59
N ARG A 216 -9.31 16.53 13.72
CA ARG A 216 -10.08 16.26 14.90
C ARG A 216 -9.82 17.36 15.92
N ILE A 217 -10.85 18.08 16.35
CA ILE A 217 -10.74 19.07 17.41
C ILE A 217 -10.77 18.33 18.76
N LYS A 218 -9.63 18.32 19.45
CA LYS A 218 -9.53 17.74 20.81
C LYS A 218 -9.92 18.76 21.86
N GLU A 219 -9.45 20.01 21.75
CA GLU A 219 -9.73 21.09 22.68
C GLU A 219 -10.05 22.39 21.95
N GLY A 220 -10.84 23.27 22.59
CA GLY A 220 -11.12 24.58 22.08
C GLY A 220 -12.10 24.61 20.93
N ARG A 221 -11.97 25.66 20.10
CA ARG A 221 -12.83 25.90 18.93
C ARG A 221 -12.10 26.67 17.85
N VAL A 222 -12.52 26.48 16.60
CA VAL A 222 -11.99 27.18 15.43
C VAL A 222 -13.13 27.60 14.51
N LYS A 223 -13.03 28.81 13.96
CA LYS A 223 -13.99 29.38 13.02
C LYS A 223 -13.29 30.19 11.94
N LYS A 224 -14.02 30.59 10.92
CA LYS A 224 -13.53 31.49 9.89
C LYS A 224 -12.91 32.77 10.50
N GLY A 225 -11.74 33.16 10.00
CA GLY A 225 -10.96 34.31 10.48
C GLY A 225 -10.06 34.05 11.70
N THR A 226 -10.12 32.83 12.29
CA THR A 226 -9.17 32.45 13.34
C THR A 226 -7.75 32.36 12.75
N ARG A 227 -6.77 32.98 13.44
CA ARG A 227 -5.36 32.85 13.09
C ARG A 227 -4.80 31.60 13.73
N ILE A 228 -4.55 30.61 12.91
CA ILE A 228 -4.01 29.32 13.36
C ILE A 228 -2.49 29.25 13.19
N GLN A 229 -1.86 28.41 14.00
CA GLN A 229 -0.44 28.07 13.93
C GLN A 229 -0.28 26.54 13.93
N MET A 230 0.51 26.03 13.01
CA MET A 230 1.01 24.65 13.00
C MET A 230 2.14 24.54 14.02
N MET A 231 2.06 23.59 14.96
CA MET A 231 3.03 23.55 16.06
C MET A 231 4.38 22.99 15.63
N ALA A 232 4.42 21.99 14.73
CA ALA A 232 5.66 21.38 14.26
C ALA A 232 6.43 22.28 13.29
N THR A 233 5.74 22.92 12.35
CA THR A 233 6.39 23.75 11.33
C THR A 233 6.48 25.22 11.73
N GLY A 234 5.68 25.67 12.71
CA GLY A 234 5.55 27.06 13.10
C GLY A 234 4.80 27.93 12.07
N ALA A 235 4.31 27.37 11.00
CA ALA A 235 3.59 28.08 9.95
C ALA A 235 2.28 28.67 10.49
N LYS A 236 1.99 29.91 10.09
CA LYS A 236 0.78 30.63 10.51
C LYS A 236 -0.09 30.93 9.30
N ALA A 237 -1.39 30.75 9.46
CA ALA A 237 -2.36 31.02 8.43
C ALA A 237 -3.67 31.54 9.02
N GLU A 238 -4.48 32.20 8.20
CA GLU A 238 -5.84 32.60 8.56
C GLU A 238 -6.83 31.61 7.98
N VAL A 239 -7.77 31.15 8.80
CA VAL A 239 -8.84 30.20 8.41
C VAL A 239 -9.81 30.91 7.47
N VAL A 240 -9.96 30.35 6.28
CA VAL A 240 -10.88 30.82 5.24
C VAL A 240 -12.27 30.20 5.42
N GLU A 241 -12.30 28.91 5.68
CA GLU A 241 -13.53 28.12 5.83
C GLU A 241 -13.28 26.96 6.80
N VAL A 242 -14.30 26.60 7.55
CA VAL A 242 -14.37 25.38 8.35
C VAL A 242 -15.64 24.63 8.00
N GLY A 243 -15.66 23.32 8.12
CA GLY A 243 -16.83 22.52 7.82
C GLY A 243 -16.69 21.05 8.16
N TYR A 244 -17.68 20.27 7.79
CA TYR A 244 -17.73 18.83 8.00
C TYR A 244 -17.93 18.09 6.67
N PHE A 245 -17.78 16.77 6.71
CA PHE A 245 -17.78 15.92 5.52
C PHE A 245 -19.19 15.39 5.24
N GLY A 246 -19.71 15.67 4.04
CA GLY A 246 -20.86 14.98 3.48
C GLY A 246 -20.41 13.89 2.50
N PRO A 247 -21.34 13.08 1.97
CA PRO A 247 -21.03 12.10 0.93
C PRO A 247 -20.45 12.78 -0.31
N GLY A 248 -19.14 12.59 -0.57
CA GLY A 248 -18.44 13.16 -1.69
C GLY A 248 -18.38 14.70 -1.74
N GLN A 249 -18.68 15.42 -0.65
CA GLN A 249 -18.69 16.89 -0.62
C GLN A 249 -18.26 17.48 0.72
N PHE A 250 -17.74 18.70 0.67
CA PHE A 250 -17.40 19.51 1.83
C PHE A 250 -18.55 20.45 2.18
N ILE A 251 -19.07 20.39 3.41
CA ILE A 251 -20.21 21.18 3.87
C ILE A 251 -19.72 22.24 4.85
N PRO A 252 -19.71 23.54 4.50
CA PRO A 252 -19.27 24.58 5.40
C PRO A 252 -20.15 24.72 6.66
N CYS A 253 -19.52 25.07 7.78
CA CYS A 253 -20.21 25.41 9.01
C CYS A 253 -19.63 26.69 9.65
N GLU A 254 -20.26 27.18 10.70
CA GLU A 254 -19.83 28.41 11.36
C GLU A 254 -18.58 28.19 12.23
N GLU A 255 -18.54 27.03 12.94
CA GLU A 255 -17.51 26.72 13.92
C GLU A 255 -17.33 25.20 14.04
N LEU A 256 -16.10 24.77 14.29
CA LEU A 256 -15.75 23.44 14.79
C LEU A 256 -15.28 23.57 16.24
N SER A 257 -15.81 22.74 17.12
CA SER A 257 -15.53 22.74 18.56
C SER A 257 -15.00 21.39 19.04
N ALA A 258 -14.52 21.35 20.29
CA ALA A 258 -14.03 20.15 20.93
C ALA A 258 -14.97 18.96 20.69
N GLY A 259 -14.41 17.81 20.33
CA GLY A 259 -15.14 16.60 19.98
C GLY A 259 -15.50 16.45 18.50
N MET A 260 -15.45 17.50 17.69
CA MET A 260 -15.84 17.44 16.28
C MET A 260 -14.72 16.98 15.37
N VAL A 261 -15.10 16.25 14.33
CA VAL A 261 -14.26 15.93 13.16
C VAL A 261 -14.71 16.80 11.98
N GLY A 262 -13.76 17.43 11.30
CA GLY A 262 -14.08 18.31 10.20
C GLY A 262 -12.86 18.73 9.40
N TYR A 263 -13.05 19.70 8.52
CA TYR A 263 -11.98 20.24 7.70
C TYR A 263 -11.76 21.74 7.97
N ILE A 264 -10.54 22.16 7.73
CA ILE A 264 -10.13 23.57 7.76
C ILE A 264 -9.47 23.88 6.42
N THR A 265 -9.92 24.95 5.76
CA THR A 265 -9.16 25.59 4.69
C THR A 265 -8.54 26.87 5.20
N ALA A 266 -7.28 27.06 4.90
CA ALA A 266 -6.55 28.25 5.31
C ALA A 266 -5.67 28.75 4.16
N SER A 267 -5.24 30.01 4.23
CA SER A 267 -4.35 30.60 3.21
C SER A 267 -2.94 30.02 3.27
N ILE A 268 -2.83 28.69 3.25
CA ILE A 268 -1.56 27.96 3.28
C ILE A 268 -1.04 27.85 1.86
N LYS A 269 0.14 28.42 1.62
CA LYS A 269 0.74 28.49 0.28
C LYS A 269 1.55 27.25 -0.08
N ASN A 270 2.08 26.56 0.95
CA ASN A 270 2.94 25.41 0.75
C ASN A 270 2.37 24.22 1.54
N VAL A 271 2.11 23.11 0.85
CA VAL A 271 1.58 21.89 1.48
C VAL A 271 2.56 21.31 2.50
N LYS A 272 3.87 21.50 2.32
CA LYS A 272 4.89 21.10 3.30
C LYS A 272 4.73 21.79 4.68
N ASP A 273 3.93 22.87 4.74
CA ASP A 273 3.61 23.55 6.00
C ASP A 273 2.51 22.85 6.80
N THR A 274 1.83 21.84 6.22
CA THR A 274 0.79 21.03 6.86
C THR A 274 1.21 19.57 6.91
N ALA A 275 1.98 19.23 7.91
CA ALA A 275 2.34 17.81 8.12
C ALA A 275 1.19 17.06 8.78
N VAL A 276 0.84 15.88 8.26
CA VAL A 276 -0.10 14.97 8.92
C VAL A 276 0.51 14.54 10.27
N GLY A 277 -0.30 14.59 11.34
CA GLY A 277 0.15 14.37 12.71
C GLY A 277 0.58 15.64 13.45
N ASP A 278 0.60 16.80 12.77
CA ASP A 278 0.84 18.08 13.43
C ASP A 278 -0.40 18.55 14.22
N THR A 279 -0.17 19.43 15.17
CA THR A 279 -1.21 20.07 15.98
C THR A 279 -1.45 21.48 15.49
N ILE A 280 -2.72 21.79 15.22
CA ILE A 280 -3.17 23.16 14.97
C ILE A 280 -3.57 23.81 16.28
N THR A 281 -3.06 25.02 16.52
CA THR A 281 -3.44 25.84 17.66
C THR A 281 -3.82 27.25 17.23
N ASP A 282 -4.46 28.03 18.15
CA ASP A 282 -4.73 29.45 17.92
C ASP A 282 -3.45 30.26 18.12
N ALA A 283 -3.01 31.02 17.14
CA ALA A 283 -1.81 31.83 17.21
C ALA A 283 -1.90 32.96 18.26
N ALA A 284 -3.12 33.37 18.67
CA ALA A 284 -3.35 34.39 19.71
C ALA A 284 -3.35 33.78 21.11
N ASN A 285 -3.75 32.52 21.26
CA ASN A 285 -3.77 31.79 22.52
C ASN A 285 -3.30 30.35 22.31
N PRO A 286 -1.98 30.12 22.05
CA PRO A 286 -1.48 28.82 21.70
C PRO A 286 -1.54 27.84 22.88
N CYS A 287 -1.83 26.58 22.58
CA CYS A 287 -1.71 25.51 23.56
C CYS A 287 -0.23 25.28 23.94
N LYS A 288 -0.01 24.71 25.12
CA LYS A 288 1.36 24.55 25.67
C LYS A 288 2.10 23.39 25.06
N GLU A 289 1.40 22.28 24.77
CA GLU A 289 1.97 21.03 24.29
C GLU A 289 1.25 20.58 23.03
N PRO A 290 1.98 20.05 22.03
CA PRO A 290 1.34 19.43 20.88
C PRO A 290 0.68 18.11 21.27
N LEU A 291 -0.33 17.71 20.52
CA LEU A 291 -0.87 16.36 20.60
C LEU A 291 0.19 15.33 20.15
N PRO A 292 0.14 14.10 20.67
CA PRO A 292 1.01 13.04 20.16
C PRO A 292 0.89 12.93 18.64
N GLY A 293 2.01 13.13 17.95
CA GLY A 293 2.07 13.02 16.51
C GLY A 293 2.23 11.55 16.06
N TYR A 294 2.08 11.33 14.77
CA TYR A 294 2.32 9.99 14.19
C TYR A 294 3.81 9.68 14.07
N LYS A 295 4.14 8.39 14.17
CA LYS A 295 5.49 7.92 13.83
C LYS A 295 5.74 8.17 12.33
N LYS A 296 6.92 8.68 11.99
CA LYS A 296 7.31 8.83 10.59
C LYS A 296 7.37 7.45 9.95
N VAL A 297 6.66 7.30 8.83
CA VAL A 297 6.66 6.05 8.08
C VAL A 297 7.87 6.00 7.18
N ASN A 298 8.56 4.89 7.21
CA ASN A 298 9.64 4.58 6.29
C ASN A 298 9.09 3.75 5.13
N SER A 299 9.48 4.12 3.92
CA SER A 299 9.18 3.30 2.76
C SER A 299 9.86 1.93 2.89
N MET A 300 9.14 0.88 2.53
CA MET A 300 9.62 -0.50 2.61
C MET A 300 10.10 -1.00 1.26
N VAL A 301 9.49 -0.51 0.19
CA VAL A 301 9.75 -0.94 -1.20
C VAL A 301 10.19 0.26 -2.03
N TYR A 302 11.21 0.07 -2.84
CA TYR A 302 11.77 1.12 -3.71
C TYR A 302 11.82 0.63 -5.14
N CYS A 303 11.39 1.48 -6.09
CA CYS A 303 11.63 1.23 -7.51
C CYS A 303 11.90 2.54 -8.27
N GLY A 304 12.52 2.43 -9.43
CA GLY A 304 12.65 3.55 -10.36
C GLY A 304 11.42 3.67 -11.24
N LEU A 305 10.89 4.89 -11.38
CA LEU A 305 9.83 5.24 -12.31
C LEU A 305 10.39 6.13 -13.42
N TYR A 306 10.26 5.69 -14.66
CA TYR A 306 10.79 6.38 -15.82
C TYR A 306 9.68 6.61 -16.84
N PRO A 307 9.56 7.80 -17.46
CA PRO A 307 8.62 7.98 -18.55
C PRO A 307 9.11 7.19 -19.77
N ALA A 308 8.20 6.48 -20.44
CA ALA A 308 8.53 5.76 -21.68
C ALA A 308 9.03 6.71 -22.79
N ASP A 309 8.53 7.96 -22.81
CA ASP A 309 9.05 9.06 -23.59
C ASP A 309 9.84 10.02 -22.68
N GLY A 310 11.15 10.10 -22.84
CA GLY A 310 12.02 10.96 -22.03
C GLY A 310 11.65 12.45 -22.05
N ALA A 311 10.94 12.93 -23.10
CA ALA A 311 10.42 14.28 -23.17
C ALA A 311 9.36 14.57 -22.09
N LYS A 312 8.71 13.55 -21.54
CA LYS A 312 7.70 13.65 -20.47
C LYS A 312 8.28 13.64 -19.04
N TYR A 313 9.59 13.70 -18.87
CA TYR A 313 10.21 13.79 -17.54
C TYR A 313 9.68 14.96 -16.68
N PRO A 314 9.51 16.19 -17.20
CA PRO A 314 8.91 17.27 -16.44
C PRO A 314 7.46 16.98 -16.01
N ASP A 315 6.67 16.33 -16.88
CA ASP A 315 5.29 15.97 -16.57
C ASP A 315 5.22 14.93 -15.45
N LEU A 316 6.14 13.95 -15.46
CA LEU A 316 6.25 12.95 -14.38
C LEU A 316 6.62 13.61 -13.05
N ARG A 317 7.56 14.57 -13.05
CA ARG A 317 7.91 15.32 -11.85
C ARG A 317 6.70 16.05 -11.28
N ASP A 318 5.99 16.79 -12.11
CA ASP A 318 4.83 17.59 -11.69
C ASP A 318 3.68 16.69 -11.21
N ALA A 319 3.52 15.51 -11.79
CA ALA A 319 2.55 14.51 -11.36
C ALA A 319 2.93 13.91 -9.98
N LEU A 320 4.19 13.54 -9.78
CA LEU A 320 4.68 13.03 -8.47
C LEU A 320 4.55 14.09 -7.37
N GLU A 321 4.88 15.36 -7.65
CA GLU A 321 4.66 16.47 -6.72
C GLU A 321 3.18 16.57 -6.30
N LYS A 322 2.24 16.51 -7.25
CA LYS A 322 0.81 16.56 -6.95
C LYS A 322 0.32 15.34 -6.18
N LEU A 323 0.79 14.13 -6.54
CA LEU A 323 0.43 12.93 -5.79
C LEU A 323 0.95 12.96 -4.36
N GLN A 324 2.18 13.41 -4.13
CA GLN A 324 2.76 13.52 -2.78
C GLN A 324 1.96 14.46 -1.87
N LEU A 325 1.26 15.46 -2.43
CA LEU A 325 0.39 16.34 -1.66
C LEU A 325 -0.81 15.60 -1.04
N ASN A 326 -1.26 14.54 -1.71
CA ASN A 326 -2.42 13.75 -1.32
C ASN A 326 -2.03 12.38 -0.74
N ASP A 327 -0.73 12.04 -0.77
CA ASP A 327 -0.18 10.79 -0.28
C ASP A 327 1.17 11.05 0.42
N ALA A 328 1.09 11.26 1.72
CA ALA A 328 2.27 11.60 2.54
C ALA A 328 3.29 10.45 2.66
N ALA A 329 2.90 9.22 2.29
CA ALA A 329 3.79 8.05 2.31
C ALA A 329 4.68 7.97 1.07
N LEU A 330 4.28 8.60 -0.05
CA LEU A 330 5.06 8.63 -1.27
C LEU A 330 6.33 9.48 -1.11
N GLN A 331 7.48 8.84 -1.27
CA GLN A 331 8.79 9.50 -1.29
C GLN A 331 9.39 9.35 -2.68
N TYR A 332 10.07 10.37 -3.18
CA TYR A 332 10.76 10.28 -4.46
C TYR A 332 11.98 11.19 -4.52
N GLU A 333 12.98 10.78 -5.26
CA GLU A 333 14.20 11.54 -5.57
C GLU A 333 14.57 11.38 -7.04
N PRO A 334 15.21 12.38 -7.67
CA PRO A 334 15.66 12.26 -9.05
C PRO A 334 16.68 11.12 -9.22
N GLU A 335 16.52 10.34 -10.27
CA GLU A 335 17.40 9.24 -10.63
C GLU A 335 17.70 9.24 -12.12
N THR A 336 18.86 8.69 -12.50
CA THR A 336 19.25 8.54 -13.90
C THR A 336 19.69 7.10 -14.15
N SER A 337 19.12 6.48 -15.18
CA SER A 337 19.52 5.17 -15.69
C SER A 337 20.20 5.32 -17.04
N ILE A 338 21.25 4.55 -17.30
CA ILE A 338 21.92 4.53 -18.60
C ILE A 338 20.97 4.00 -19.68
N ALA A 339 20.12 3.01 -19.31
CA ALA A 339 19.20 2.37 -20.23
C ALA A 339 17.91 3.18 -20.46
N LEU A 340 17.37 3.85 -19.40
CA LEU A 340 16.04 4.47 -19.39
C LEU A 340 16.08 6.00 -19.37
N GLY A 341 17.24 6.62 -19.14
CA GLY A 341 17.39 8.07 -19.07
C GLY A 341 17.01 8.65 -17.71
N PHE A 342 16.36 9.82 -17.69
CA PHE A 342 15.97 10.52 -16.47
C PHE A 342 14.64 9.99 -15.93
N GLY A 343 14.59 9.75 -14.62
CA GLY A 343 13.42 9.27 -13.90
C GLY A 343 13.49 9.65 -12.42
N PHE A 344 12.74 8.91 -11.61
CA PHE A 344 12.71 9.11 -10.16
C PHE A 344 12.80 7.77 -9.44
N ARG A 345 13.62 7.72 -8.39
CA ARG A 345 13.61 6.65 -7.40
C ARG A 345 12.49 6.93 -6.41
N CYS A 346 11.49 6.05 -6.37
CA CYS A 346 10.32 6.21 -5.53
C CYS A 346 10.31 5.16 -4.42
N GLY A 347 9.89 5.58 -3.22
CA GLY A 347 9.68 4.73 -2.07
C GLY A 347 8.19 4.56 -1.77
N PHE A 348 7.79 3.34 -1.46
CA PHE A 348 6.40 2.91 -1.25
C PHE A 348 6.27 2.11 0.04
N LEU A 349 5.06 2.03 0.59
CA LEU A 349 4.76 1.23 1.79
C LEU A 349 4.85 -0.27 1.50
N GLY A 350 4.38 -0.68 0.32
CA GLY A 350 4.40 -2.06 -0.16
C GLY A 350 4.13 -2.13 -1.66
N LEU A 351 3.91 -3.32 -2.20
CA LEU A 351 3.65 -3.52 -3.63
C LEU A 351 2.30 -2.95 -4.07
N LEU A 352 1.27 -3.14 -3.27
CA LEU A 352 -0.07 -2.63 -3.59
C LEU A 352 -0.04 -1.10 -3.67
N HIS A 353 0.68 -0.44 -2.77
CA HIS A 353 0.89 1.01 -2.82
C HIS A 353 1.61 1.43 -4.11
N LEU A 354 2.67 0.69 -4.51
CA LEU A 354 3.38 0.93 -5.77
C LEU A 354 2.45 0.82 -6.98
N GLU A 355 1.67 -0.26 -7.07
CA GLU A 355 0.74 -0.48 -8.18
C GLU A 355 -0.31 0.63 -8.28
N ILE A 356 -0.85 1.07 -7.14
CA ILE A 356 -1.84 2.15 -7.08
C ILE A 356 -1.24 3.46 -7.57
N ILE A 357 -0.05 3.83 -7.09
CA ILE A 357 0.63 5.05 -7.54
C ILE A 357 0.94 4.99 -9.04
N GLN A 358 1.41 3.85 -9.53
CA GLN A 358 1.66 3.66 -10.96
C GLN A 358 0.37 3.84 -11.78
N GLU A 359 -0.72 3.14 -11.41
CA GLU A 359 -2.00 3.26 -12.13
C GLU A 359 -2.56 4.68 -12.07
N ARG A 360 -2.41 5.38 -10.95
CA ARG A 360 -2.81 6.79 -10.83
C ARG A 360 -2.01 7.70 -11.77
N LEU A 361 -0.68 7.51 -11.85
CA LEU A 361 0.16 8.25 -12.79
C LEU A 361 -0.24 7.99 -14.25
N GLU A 362 -0.57 6.76 -14.58
CA GLU A 362 -1.01 6.37 -15.93
C GLU A 362 -2.40 6.92 -16.26
N ARG A 363 -3.38 6.79 -15.35
CA ARG A 363 -4.80 7.16 -15.61
C ARG A 363 -5.09 8.64 -15.38
N GLU A 364 -4.63 9.23 -14.26
CA GLU A 364 -4.95 10.62 -13.91
C GLU A 364 -4.07 11.63 -14.67
N TYR A 365 -2.81 11.25 -14.98
CA TYR A 365 -1.82 12.13 -15.62
C TYR A 365 -1.44 11.72 -17.04
N ASN A 366 -2.02 10.63 -17.57
CA ASN A 366 -1.78 10.11 -18.92
C ASN A 366 -0.29 9.91 -19.24
N LEU A 367 0.43 9.30 -18.30
CA LEU A 367 1.84 8.98 -18.40
C LEU A 367 2.04 7.50 -18.72
N ASP A 368 2.82 7.19 -19.75
CA ASP A 368 3.30 5.83 -19.99
C ASP A 368 4.61 5.66 -19.21
N LEU A 369 4.64 4.69 -18.29
CA LEU A 369 5.75 4.50 -17.37
C LEU A 369 6.48 3.17 -17.58
N VAL A 370 7.79 3.20 -17.40
CA VAL A 370 8.64 2.03 -17.22
C VAL A 370 9.06 1.97 -15.75
N THR A 371 8.70 0.89 -15.10
CA THR A 371 9.08 0.63 -13.70
C THR A 371 10.24 -0.34 -13.65
N THR A 372 11.26 -0.04 -12.83
CA THR A 372 12.30 -1.02 -12.52
C THR A 372 11.78 -2.04 -11.51
N ALA A 373 12.52 -3.12 -11.32
CA ALA A 373 12.15 -4.09 -10.30
C ALA A 373 12.10 -3.44 -8.91
N PRO A 374 11.02 -3.69 -8.13
CA PRO A 374 10.98 -3.29 -6.74
C PRO A 374 12.12 -3.92 -5.96
N GLY A 375 12.66 -3.22 -4.99
CA GLY A 375 13.70 -3.69 -4.10
C GLY A 375 13.53 -3.10 -2.72
N VAL A 376 14.36 -3.55 -1.78
CA VAL A 376 14.39 -3.06 -0.39
C VAL A 376 15.60 -2.18 -0.18
N ILE A 377 15.67 -1.49 0.96
CA ILE A 377 16.90 -0.83 1.39
C ILE A 377 17.84 -1.89 1.95
N TYR A 378 19.06 -1.92 1.43
CA TYR A 378 20.16 -2.70 2.00
C TYR A 378 21.11 -1.78 2.74
N ARG A 379 21.72 -2.24 3.83
CA ARG A 379 22.80 -1.55 4.50
C ARG A 379 24.12 -2.16 4.08
N VAL A 380 24.98 -1.32 3.51
CA VAL A 380 26.31 -1.73 3.04
C VAL A 380 27.35 -1.06 3.91
N TYR A 381 28.13 -1.89 4.60
CA TYR A 381 29.25 -1.43 5.41
C TYR A 381 30.52 -1.53 4.58
N LYS A 382 31.18 -0.40 4.41
CA LYS A 382 32.44 -0.33 3.67
C LYS A 382 33.64 -0.63 4.57
N THR A 383 34.72 -1.08 3.98
CA THR A 383 36.00 -1.36 4.66
C THR A 383 36.61 -0.12 5.34
N ASN A 384 36.20 1.09 4.97
CA ASN A 384 36.58 2.35 5.61
C ASN A 384 35.71 2.70 6.85
N GLY A 385 34.76 1.85 7.22
CA GLY A 385 33.84 2.05 8.36
C GLY A 385 32.61 2.89 8.04
N GLU A 386 32.41 3.33 6.80
CA GLU A 386 31.22 4.04 6.37
C GLU A 386 30.06 3.06 6.14
N MET A 387 28.86 3.38 6.65
CA MET A 387 27.61 2.67 6.34
C MET A 387 26.80 3.49 5.34
N ILE A 388 26.37 2.87 4.26
CA ILE A 388 25.48 3.47 3.27
C ILE A 388 24.19 2.67 3.18
N GLU A 389 23.06 3.37 3.02
CA GLU A 389 21.78 2.77 2.69
C GLU A 389 21.64 2.72 1.15
N LEU A 390 21.50 1.51 0.63
CA LEU A 390 21.45 1.23 -0.79
C LEU A 390 20.02 0.92 -1.22
N THR A 391 19.43 1.82 -1.99
CA THR A 391 18.08 1.65 -2.58
C THR A 391 18.14 1.21 -4.05
N ASN A 392 19.22 1.55 -4.75
CA ASN A 392 19.44 1.21 -6.17
C ASN A 392 20.62 0.25 -6.32
N PRO A 393 20.42 -0.98 -6.83
CA PRO A 393 21.50 -1.95 -7.06
C PRO A 393 22.64 -1.42 -7.94
N ALA A 394 22.36 -0.50 -8.85
CA ALA A 394 23.39 0.09 -9.72
C ALA A 394 24.46 0.88 -8.95
N ASN A 395 24.12 1.38 -7.75
CA ASN A 395 25.01 2.17 -6.90
C ASN A 395 25.80 1.31 -5.89
N LEU A 396 25.76 -0.02 -6.02
CA LEU A 396 26.54 -0.91 -5.14
C LEU A 396 28.04 -0.63 -5.32
N PRO A 397 28.81 -0.37 -4.23
CA PRO A 397 30.25 -0.24 -4.28
C PRO A 397 30.95 -1.49 -4.84
N GLU A 398 32.19 -1.31 -5.24
CA GLU A 398 33.02 -2.45 -5.70
C GLU A 398 33.15 -3.51 -4.59
N PRO A 399 33.13 -4.81 -4.91
CA PRO A 399 33.20 -5.88 -3.92
C PRO A 399 34.37 -5.78 -2.93
N THR A 400 35.49 -5.16 -3.37
CA THR A 400 36.69 -4.94 -2.54
C THR A 400 36.50 -3.85 -1.48
N GLU A 401 35.52 -2.98 -1.66
CA GLU A 401 35.19 -1.89 -0.73
C GLU A 401 34.12 -2.31 0.29
N ILE A 402 33.49 -3.48 0.11
CA ILE A 402 32.41 -3.97 0.96
C ILE A 402 32.98 -4.89 2.05
N GLU A 403 32.71 -4.57 3.31
CA GLU A 403 33.03 -5.42 4.45
C GLU A 403 31.90 -6.43 4.68
N ARG A 404 30.65 -5.95 4.79
CA ARG A 404 29.45 -6.77 4.93
C ARG A 404 28.21 -6.05 4.40
N MET A 405 27.17 -6.80 4.14
CA MET A 405 25.86 -6.29 3.75
C MET A 405 24.78 -6.83 4.68
N GLU A 406 23.80 -5.98 4.98
CA GLU A 406 22.64 -6.35 5.79
C GLU A 406 21.36 -6.15 4.97
N GLU A 407 20.40 -7.07 5.16
CA GLU A 407 19.07 -6.98 4.56
C GLU A 407 17.99 -6.80 5.63
N PRO A 408 16.85 -6.15 5.31
CA PRO A 408 15.75 -6.00 6.24
C PRO A 408 15.05 -7.34 6.46
N ILE A 409 14.82 -7.66 7.74
CA ILE A 409 14.09 -8.84 8.19
C ILE A 409 12.78 -8.40 8.81
N VAL A 410 11.72 -9.14 8.54
CA VAL A 410 10.39 -8.92 9.12
C VAL A 410 9.99 -10.08 10.02
N ASN A 411 9.23 -9.76 11.07
CA ASN A 411 8.42 -10.73 11.80
C ASN A 411 7.15 -10.95 11.00
N ALA A 412 6.87 -12.18 10.65
CA ALA A 412 5.73 -12.57 9.84
C ALA A 412 4.78 -13.44 10.66
N GLU A 413 3.51 -13.09 10.68
CA GLU A 413 2.43 -13.83 11.30
C GLU A 413 1.49 -14.37 10.22
N ILE A 414 1.37 -15.68 10.13
CA ILE A 414 0.58 -16.35 9.11
C ILE A 414 -0.48 -17.20 9.80
N MET A 415 -1.73 -16.80 9.67
CA MET A 415 -2.85 -17.60 10.15
C MET A 415 -3.31 -18.53 9.03
N VAL A 416 -3.44 -19.82 9.34
CA VAL A 416 -3.76 -20.84 8.34
C VAL A 416 -4.54 -22.00 8.99
N THR A 417 -5.40 -22.65 8.20
CA THR A 417 -6.06 -23.89 8.65
C THR A 417 -5.06 -25.04 8.74
N THR A 418 -5.28 -25.94 9.70
CA THR A 418 -4.36 -27.05 10.01
C THR A 418 -4.02 -27.94 8.82
N GLU A 419 -4.94 -28.05 7.85
CA GLU A 419 -4.76 -28.80 6.60
C GLU A 419 -3.57 -28.27 5.75
N PHE A 420 -3.32 -26.96 5.76
CA PHE A 420 -2.31 -26.32 4.91
C PHE A 420 -1.01 -25.95 5.63
N ILE A 421 -0.87 -26.25 6.92
CA ILE A 421 0.34 -25.90 7.70
C ILE A 421 1.61 -26.36 6.98
N GLY A 422 1.67 -27.63 6.55
CA GLY A 422 2.85 -28.19 5.89
C GLY A 422 3.22 -27.45 4.60
N SER A 423 2.22 -27.12 3.77
CA SER A 423 2.43 -26.40 2.51
C SER A 423 2.93 -24.97 2.73
N ILE A 424 2.43 -24.30 3.78
CA ILE A 424 2.86 -22.93 4.11
C ILE A 424 4.25 -22.92 4.76
N MET A 425 4.56 -23.91 5.62
CA MET A 425 5.92 -24.06 6.16
C MET A 425 6.95 -24.30 5.07
N GLU A 426 6.62 -25.11 4.05
CA GLU A 426 7.48 -25.32 2.87
C GLU A 426 7.70 -24.01 2.10
N LEU A 427 6.63 -23.23 1.86
CA LEU A 427 6.73 -21.91 1.23
C LEU A 427 7.67 -20.98 2.00
N CYS A 428 7.50 -20.88 3.32
CA CYS A 428 8.37 -20.04 4.14
C CYS A 428 9.84 -20.50 4.11
N GLN A 429 10.08 -21.80 4.06
CA GLN A 429 11.43 -22.36 3.94
C GLN A 429 12.05 -22.04 2.57
N GLU A 430 11.29 -22.16 1.48
CA GLU A 430 11.72 -21.74 0.13
C GLU A 430 12.13 -20.25 0.09
N ARG A 431 11.49 -19.42 0.92
CA ARG A 431 11.75 -17.98 1.06
C ARG A 431 12.75 -17.64 2.16
N ARG A 432 13.60 -18.56 2.54
CA ARG A 432 14.64 -18.38 3.58
C ARG A 432 14.08 -18.03 4.97
N GLY A 433 12.82 -18.41 5.24
CA GLY A 433 12.16 -18.10 6.51
C GLY A 433 12.76 -18.88 7.67
N ARG A 434 12.93 -18.20 8.80
CA ARG A 434 13.33 -18.77 10.08
C ARG A 434 12.09 -19.00 10.94
N TYR A 435 11.75 -20.25 11.17
CA TYR A 435 10.61 -20.63 12.02
C TYR A 435 10.86 -20.21 13.48
N LEU A 436 9.91 -19.50 14.07
CA LEU A 436 9.94 -19.06 15.47
C LEU A 436 9.02 -19.89 16.35
N GLY A 437 7.84 -20.23 15.85
CA GLY A 437 6.87 -20.98 16.63
C GLY A 437 5.54 -21.13 15.91
N MET A 438 4.66 -21.91 16.52
CA MET A 438 3.29 -22.11 16.06
C MET A 438 2.38 -22.18 17.28
N GLU A 439 1.27 -21.49 17.20
CA GLU A 439 0.20 -21.47 18.21
C GLU A 439 -1.09 -21.96 17.57
N TYR A 440 -1.74 -22.93 18.19
CA TYR A 440 -3.08 -23.34 17.76
C TYR A 440 -4.10 -22.38 18.38
N MET A 441 -4.80 -21.66 17.53
CA MET A 441 -5.88 -20.74 17.97
C MET A 441 -7.16 -21.53 18.23
N GLU A 442 -7.39 -22.57 17.42
CA GLU A 442 -8.47 -23.55 17.53
C GLU A 442 -7.98 -24.92 17.02
N GLU A 443 -8.82 -25.97 17.13
CA GLU A 443 -8.52 -27.29 16.58
C GLU A 443 -8.22 -27.27 15.07
N THR A 444 -8.80 -26.32 14.34
CA THR A 444 -8.74 -26.23 12.89
C THR A 444 -7.82 -25.14 12.37
N ARG A 445 -7.28 -24.24 13.23
CA ARG A 445 -6.51 -23.05 12.82
C ARG A 445 -5.25 -22.90 13.67
N ALA A 446 -4.17 -22.48 13.00
CA ALA A 446 -2.89 -22.22 13.62
C ALA A 446 -2.31 -20.87 13.15
N LEU A 447 -1.63 -20.21 14.08
CA LEU A 447 -0.81 -19.03 13.83
C LEU A 447 0.65 -19.46 13.72
N LEU A 448 1.25 -19.32 12.56
CA LEU A 448 2.66 -19.57 12.30
C LEU A 448 3.44 -18.27 12.46
N LYS A 449 4.52 -18.29 13.21
CA LYS A 449 5.42 -17.15 13.42
C LYS A 449 6.76 -17.42 12.76
N TYR A 450 7.17 -16.53 11.88
CA TYR A 450 8.41 -16.61 11.11
C TYR A 450 9.17 -15.30 11.12
N GLU A 451 10.46 -15.36 10.92
CA GLU A 451 11.27 -14.24 10.44
C GLU A 451 11.61 -14.49 8.98
N LEU A 452 11.30 -13.51 8.14
CA LEU A 452 11.50 -13.60 6.69
C LEU A 452 12.29 -12.38 6.20
N PRO A 453 13.20 -12.55 5.23
CA PRO A 453 13.78 -11.41 4.53
C PRO A 453 12.71 -10.66 3.74
N LEU A 454 12.62 -9.35 3.94
CA LEU A 454 11.60 -8.53 3.29
C LEU A 454 11.62 -8.68 1.76
N ASN A 455 12.81 -8.78 1.16
CA ASN A 455 12.95 -8.95 -0.29
C ASN A 455 12.37 -10.27 -0.84
N GLU A 456 12.18 -11.28 0.00
CA GLU A 456 11.60 -12.57 -0.42
C GLU A 456 10.07 -12.57 -0.36
N ILE A 457 9.46 -11.58 0.31
CA ILE A 457 8.00 -11.47 0.43
C ILE A 457 7.39 -10.39 -0.46
N ILE A 458 8.21 -9.47 -0.98
CA ILE A 458 7.72 -8.33 -1.78
C ILE A 458 7.05 -8.79 -3.09
N TYR A 459 7.53 -9.86 -3.73
CA TYR A 459 7.07 -10.18 -5.08
C TYR A 459 5.75 -10.95 -5.07
N ASP A 460 5.78 -12.22 -4.96
CA ASP A 460 4.67 -13.15 -5.22
C ASP A 460 4.31 -14.00 -3.99
N PHE A 461 4.89 -13.67 -2.83
CA PHE A 461 4.67 -14.44 -1.61
C PHE A 461 3.20 -14.49 -1.20
N PHE A 462 2.49 -13.36 -1.27
CA PHE A 462 1.08 -13.29 -0.91
C PHE A 462 0.21 -14.15 -1.85
N ASP A 463 0.48 -14.09 -3.16
CA ASP A 463 -0.23 -14.88 -4.16
C ASP A 463 0.06 -16.38 -3.99
N ALA A 464 1.33 -16.74 -3.73
CA ALA A 464 1.73 -18.11 -3.43
C ALA A 464 1.07 -18.62 -2.14
N LEU A 465 1.00 -17.77 -1.09
CA LEU A 465 0.34 -18.08 0.16
C LEU A 465 -1.15 -18.41 -0.05
N LYS A 466 -1.87 -17.53 -0.76
CA LYS A 466 -3.28 -17.71 -1.11
C LYS A 466 -3.51 -18.96 -1.97
N SER A 467 -2.68 -19.16 -2.97
CA SER A 467 -2.77 -20.32 -3.86
C SER A 467 -2.54 -21.64 -3.10
N ARG A 468 -1.50 -21.72 -2.26
CA ARG A 468 -1.16 -22.93 -1.50
C ARG A 468 -2.14 -23.25 -0.38
N SER A 469 -2.89 -22.25 0.09
CA SER A 469 -3.91 -22.39 1.14
C SER A 469 -5.35 -22.36 0.61
N ARG A 470 -5.57 -22.38 -0.71
CA ARG A 470 -6.91 -22.19 -1.33
C ARG A 470 -7.63 -20.92 -0.86
N GLY A 471 -6.89 -19.88 -0.53
CA GLY A 471 -7.42 -18.62 -0.04
C GLY A 471 -7.63 -18.53 1.48
N TYR A 472 -7.37 -19.60 2.23
CA TYR A 472 -7.60 -19.62 3.69
C TYR A 472 -6.48 -19.04 4.54
N ALA A 473 -5.28 -18.79 3.98
CA ALA A 473 -4.21 -18.17 4.74
C ALA A 473 -4.30 -16.65 4.70
N SER A 474 -4.13 -16.03 5.86
CA SER A 474 -3.90 -14.60 6.00
C SER A 474 -2.49 -14.33 6.49
N PHE A 475 -1.98 -13.14 6.19
CA PHE A 475 -0.60 -12.77 6.41
C PHE A 475 -0.50 -11.32 6.86
N ASP A 476 0.26 -11.11 7.94
CA ASP A 476 0.67 -9.80 8.42
C ASP A 476 2.15 -9.81 8.76
N TYR A 477 2.81 -8.64 8.73
CA TYR A 477 4.22 -8.53 9.03
C TYR A 477 4.62 -7.15 9.53
N ASP A 478 5.64 -7.10 10.37
CA ASP A 478 6.29 -5.89 10.84
C ASP A 478 7.82 -5.95 10.67
N LEU A 479 8.45 -4.79 10.54
CA LEU A 479 9.90 -4.72 10.38
C LEU A 479 10.60 -5.03 11.71
N LYS A 480 11.33 -6.15 11.78
CA LYS A 480 12.18 -6.51 12.91
C LYS A 480 13.45 -5.66 12.99
N GLY A 481 14.11 -5.43 11.83
CA GLY A 481 15.40 -4.76 11.72
C GLY A 481 16.23 -5.28 10.57
N TYR A 482 17.55 -5.16 10.68
CA TYR A 482 18.51 -5.57 9.66
C TYR A 482 19.40 -6.68 10.17
N GLU A 483 19.67 -7.69 9.34
CA GLU A 483 20.59 -8.79 9.65
C GLU A 483 21.61 -8.97 8.50
N GLU A 484 22.83 -9.37 8.85
CA GLU A 484 23.89 -9.65 7.88
C GLU A 484 23.50 -10.83 6.99
N SER A 485 23.72 -10.70 5.69
CA SER A 485 23.39 -11.71 4.70
C SER A 485 24.39 -11.75 3.56
N LYS A 486 24.55 -12.93 2.95
CA LYS A 486 25.44 -13.13 1.78
C LYS A 486 24.76 -12.66 0.50
N LEU A 487 24.76 -11.36 0.29
CA LEU A 487 24.12 -10.72 -0.84
C LEU A 487 25.10 -10.48 -2.00
N VAL A 488 24.60 -10.60 -3.22
CA VAL A 488 25.35 -10.35 -4.45
C VAL A 488 24.52 -9.54 -5.43
N LYS A 489 25.18 -8.70 -6.23
CA LYS A 489 24.54 -8.02 -7.36
C LYS A 489 24.44 -8.98 -8.53
N LEU A 490 23.22 -9.16 -9.04
CA LEU A 490 22.90 -9.92 -10.24
C LEU A 490 22.66 -8.93 -11.38
N ASP A 491 23.57 -8.90 -12.35
CA ASP A 491 23.49 -8.04 -13.52
C ASP A 491 22.91 -8.78 -14.71
N ILE A 492 22.03 -8.14 -15.45
CA ILE A 492 21.47 -8.66 -16.70
C ILE A 492 22.13 -7.93 -17.88
N LEU A 493 22.74 -8.72 -18.76
CA LEU A 493 23.34 -8.22 -19.99
C LEU A 493 22.53 -8.65 -21.19
N ILE A 494 22.11 -7.70 -22.00
CA ILE A 494 21.41 -7.91 -23.27
C ILE A 494 22.33 -7.51 -24.41
N ASN A 495 22.56 -8.41 -25.33
CA ASN A 495 23.57 -8.23 -26.40
C ASN A 495 24.98 -7.86 -25.89
N LYS A 496 25.34 -8.35 -24.67
CA LYS A 496 26.60 -8.07 -23.93
C LYS A 496 26.70 -6.68 -23.30
N GLU A 497 25.66 -5.88 -23.34
CA GLU A 497 25.57 -4.59 -22.66
C GLU A 497 24.79 -4.76 -21.38
N GLU A 498 25.28 -4.24 -20.27
CA GLU A 498 24.60 -4.26 -18.98
C GLU A 498 23.38 -3.34 -19.03
N VAL A 499 22.25 -3.83 -18.52
CA VAL A 499 21.02 -3.06 -18.38
C VAL A 499 20.82 -2.79 -16.90
N ASP A 500 21.26 -1.63 -16.44
CA ASP A 500 21.23 -1.20 -15.04
C ASP A 500 19.83 -1.27 -14.40
N ALA A 501 18.80 -0.98 -15.18
CA ALA A 501 17.40 -1.07 -14.76
C ALA A 501 16.91 -2.51 -14.46
N LEU A 502 17.68 -3.53 -14.88
CA LEU A 502 17.44 -4.95 -14.64
C LEU A 502 18.45 -5.58 -13.68
N SER A 503 19.21 -4.77 -12.93
CA SER A 503 20.12 -5.26 -11.90
C SER A 503 19.38 -5.47 -10.58
N PHE A 504 19.73 -6.54 -9.84
CA PHE A 504 19.10 -6.92 -8.59
C PHE A 504 20.15 -7.23 -7.53
N ILE A 505 19.77 -7.07 -6.27
CA ILE A 505 20.49 -7.66 -5.14
C ILE A 505 19.73 -8.90 -4.70
N VAL A 506 20.44 -10.03 -4.68
CA VAL A 506 19.88 -11.34 -4.35
C VAL A 506 20.81 -12.09 -3.39
N HIS A 507 20.26 -13.06 -2.67
CA HIS A 507 21.09 -13.96 -1.87
C HIS A 507 21.98 -14.82 -2.80
N ALA A 508 23.23 -15.04 -2.40
CA ALA A 508 24.22 -15.74 -3.22
C ALA A 508 23.76 -17.15 -3.67
N ASP A 509 23.06 -17.87 -2.79
CA ASP A 509 22.59 -19.23 -3.05
C ASP A 509 21.45 -19.26 -4.09
N SER A 510 20.64 -18.21 -4.18
CA SER A 510 19.51 -18.10 -5.13
C SER A 510 19.91 -17.43 -6.46
N ALA A 511 21.10 -16.84 -6.55
CA ALA A 511 21.52 -16.03 -7.68
C ALA A 511 21.45 -16.78 -9.02
N TYR A 512 21.90 -18.04 -9.08
CA TYR A 512 21.88 -18.84 -10.29
C TYR A 512 20.46 -19.12 -10.80
N GLU A 513 19.60 -19.61 -9.91
CA GLU A 513 18.23 -19.97 -10.28
C GLU A 513 17.43 -18.75 -10.71
N ARG A 514 17.53 -17.65 -9.97
CA ARG A 514 16.88 -16.38 -10.29
C ARG A 514 17.38 -15.80 -11.61
N GLY A 515 18.71 -15.78 -11.82
CA GLY A 515 19.32 -15.33 -13.06
C GLY A 515 18.90 -16.17 -14.28
N ARG A 516 18.78 -17.48 -14.13
CA ARG A 516 18.30 -18.38 -15.17
C ARG A 516 16.85 -18.08 -15.55
N ARG A 517 15.94 -18.03 -14.56
CA ARG A 517 14.52 -17.72 -14.79
C ARG A 517 14.32 -16.35 -15.46
N MET A 518 15.08 -15.34 -15.04
CA MET A 518 15.06 -14.02 -15.67
C MET A 518 15.48 -14.08 -17.13
N CYS A 519 16.57 -14.78 -17.45
CA CYS A 519 17.02 -14.94 -18.83
C CYS A 519 15.98 -15.68 -19.70
N GLU A 520 15.29 -16.69 -19.15
CA GLU A 520 14.22 -17.45 -19.83
C GLU A 520 13.04 -16.53 -20.13
N LYS A 521 12.53 -15.75 -19.16
CA LYS A 521 11.41 -14.81 -19.36
C LYS A 521 11.76 -13.69 -20.34
N LEU A 522 12.91 -13.06 -20.18
CA LEU A 522 13.36 -12.02 -21.10
C LEU A 522 13.50 -12.52 -22.54
N LYS A 523 13.89 -13.77 -22.75
CA LYS A 523 13.97 -14.38 -24.08
C LYS A 523 12.60 -14.46 -24.76
N ASP A 524 11.54 -14.70 -23.99
CA ASP A 524 10.19 -14.82 -24.52
C ASP A 524 9.58 -13.43 -24.84
N GLU A 525 9.93 -12.41 -24.06
CA GLU A 525 9.42 -11.03 -24.21
C GLU A 525 10.20 -10.20 -25.24
N ILE A 526 11.51 -10.43 -25.39
CA ILE A 526 12.30 -9.66 -26.35
C ILE A 526 12.02 -10.14 -27.79
N PRO A 527 11.60 -9.24 -28.69
CA PRO A 527 11.25 -9.62 -30.06
C PRO A 527 12.49 -10.10 -30.83
N ARG A 528 12.27 -11.03 -31.76
CA ARG A 528 13.33 -11.54 -32.62
C ARG A 528 13.81 -10.46 -33.59
N HIS A 529 15.12 -10.23 -33.61
CA HIS A 529 15.80 -9.35 -34.56
C HIS A 529 16.44 -10.14 -35.72
N LEU A 530 17.04 -9.43 -36.66
CA LEU A 530 17.77 -10.05 -37.77
C LEU A 530 19.09 -10.71 -37.34
N PHE A 531 19.50 -10.54 -36.08
CA PHE A 531 20.68 -11.13 -35.45
C PHE A 531 20.31 -11.82 -34.14
N GLU A 532 21.19 -12.65 -33.63
CA GLU A 532 21.01 -13.31 -32.34
C GLU A 532 21.29 -12.36 -31.19
N ILE A 533 20.39 -12.34 -30.20
CA ILE A 533 20.55 -11.52 -29.00
C ILE A 533 20.86 -12.47 -27.84
N PRO A 534 22.09 -12.50 -27.31
CA PRO A 534 22.40 -13.18 -26.08
C PRO A 534 21.85 -12.39 -24.89
N ILE A 535 21.16 -13.06 -23.99
CA ILE A 535 20.70 -12.59 -22.69
C ILE A 535 21.53 -13.33 -21.66
N GLN A 536 22.19 -12.62 -20.75
CA GLN A 536 23.12 -13.22 -19.81
C GLN A 536 22.86 -12.64 -18.42
N ALA A 537 22.89 -13.50 -17.41
CA ALA A 537 22.93 -13.09 -16.01
C ALA A 537 24.34 -13.27 -15.48
N ALA A 538 24.86 -12.25 -14.80
CA ALA A 538 26.23 -12.24 -14.29
C ALA A 538 26.28 -11.80 -12.82
N VAL A 539 27.23 -12.33 -12.08
CA VAL A 539 27.57 -11.92 -10.72
C VAL A 539 29.07 -11.58 -10.67
N GLY A 540 29.41 -10.36 -10.27
CA GLY A 540 30.79 -9.90 -10.23
C GLY A 540 31.52 -10.02 -11.58
N GLY A 541 30.81 -9.77 -12.69
CA GLY A 541 31.32 -9.88 -14.05
C GLY A 541 31.38 -11.31 -14.61
N LYS A 542 31.11 -12.36 -13.79
CA LYS A 542 31.08 -13.75 -14.23
C LYS A 542 29.66 -14.14 -14.66
N VAL A 543 29.52 -14.54 -15.92
CA VAL A 543 28.24 -15.05 -16.44
C VAL A 543 27.88 -16.38 -15.77
N ILE A 544 26.71 -16.41 -15.10
CA ILE A 544 26.19 -17.60 -14.40
C ILE A 544 25.06 -18.29 -15.16
N ALA A 545 24.27 -17.53 -15.93
CA ALA A 545 23.20 -18.10 -16.77
C ALA A 545 23.17 -17.38 -18.12
N ARG A 546 22.67 -18.05 -19.15
CA ARG A 546 22.58 -17.52 -20.50
C ARG A 546 21.43 -18.14 -21.28
N GLU A 547 20.69 -17.26 -21.97
CA GLU A 547 19.71 -17.61 -22.99
C GLU A 547 19.98 -16.82 -24.27
N THR A 548 19.34 -17.20 -25.37
CA THR A 548 19.55 -16.53 -26.66
C THR A 548 18.24 -16.40 -27.44
N VAL A 549 17.86 -15.17 -27.77
CA VAL A 549 16.79 -14.91 -28.74
C VAL A 549 17.30 -15.19 -30.14
N LYS A 550 16.72 -16.21 -30.80
CA LYS A 550 17.16 -16.62 -32.12
C LYS A 550 16.87 -15.56 -33.18
N ALA A 551 17.80 -15.35 -34.09
CA ALA A 551 17.60 -14.44 -35.21
C ALA A 551 16.43 -14.86 -36.11
N MET A 552 15.68 -13.86 -36.63
CA MET A 552 14.73 -14.11 -37.71
C MET A 552 15.46 -14.65 -38.93
N ARG A 553 14.98 -15.79 -39.47
CA ARG A 553 15.49 -16.34 -40.72
C ARG A 553 14.69 -15.77 -41.87
N LYS A 554 15.33 -14.95 -42.71
CA LYS A 554 14.80 -14.65 -44.02
C LYS A 554 15.13 -15.83 -44.92
N ASP A 555 14.14 -16.47 -45.54
CA ASP A 555 14.39 -17.53 -46.51
C ASP A 555 14.96 -16.90 -47.78
N VAL A 556 16.29 -16.78 -47.83
CA VAL A 556 17.02 -16.22 -48.98
C VAL A 556 17.12 -17.25 -50.12
N LEU A 557 16.73 -18.52 -49.86
CA LEU A 557 16.79 -19.59 -50.81
C LEU A 557 15.47 -19.80 -51.56
N ALA A 558 14.34 -19.23 -51.08
CA ALA A 558 13.00 -19.33 -51.68
C ALA A 558 12.96 -18.92 -53.16
N LYS A 559 13.86 -18.05 -53.62
CA LYS A 559 13.99 -17.60 -55.02
C LYS A 559 15.03 -18.36 -55.82
N CYS A 560 15.67 -19.38 -55.26
CA CYS A 560 16.68 -20.19 -55.98
C CYS A 560 16.01 -21.41 -56.59
N TYR A 561 15.59 -21.27 -57.83
CA TYR A 561 15.16 -22.42 -58.66
C TYR A 561 16.41 -23.16 -59.18
N GLY A 562 16.47 -24.47 -58.91
CA GLY A 562 17.53 -25.36 -59.45
C GLY A 562 18.69 -25.67 -58.49
N GLY A 563 19.47 -26.67 -58.78
CA GLY A 563 20.49 -27.29 -57.91
C GLY A 563 21.81 -26.57 -57.76
N ASP A 564 21.90 -25.23 -57.98
CA ASP A 564 23.17 -24.48 -57.85
C ASP A 564 23.56 -24.32 -56.37
N ILE A 565 24.33 -25.30 -55.90
CA ILE A 565 24.86 -25.39 -54.54
C ILE A 565 25.79 -24.23 -54.24
N THR A 566 26.57 -23.74 -55.21
CA THR A 566 27.53 -22.65 -55.02
C THR A 566 26.84 -21.32 -54.77
N ARG A 567 25.78 -21.03 -55.50
CA ARG A 567 24.95 -19.84 -55.30
C ARG A 567 24.21 -19.85 -53.96
N LYS A 568 23.71 -21.01 -53.54
CA LYS A 568 23.10 -21.23 -52.23
C LYS A 568 24.09 -20.94 -51.09
N LYS A 569 25.30 -21.49 -51.16
CA LYS A 569 26.35 -21.25 -50.17
C LYS A 569 26.73 -19.76 -50.09
N LYS A 570 26.93 -19.08 -51.22
CA LYS A 570 27.28 -17.68 -51.30
C LYS A 570 26.18 -16.76 -50.75
N LEU A 571 24.90 -17.08 -50.93
CA LEU A 571 23.79 -16.34 -50.35
C LEU A 571 23.70 -16.54 -48.84
N LEU A 572 23.95 -17.72 -48.32
CA LEU A 572 24.02 -18.01 -46.90
C LEU A 572 25.20 -17.33 -46.22
N GLU A 573 26.36 -17.28 -46.86
CA GLU A 573 27.53 -16.54 -46.38
C GLU A 573 27.28 -15.03 -46.31
N LYS A 574 26.70 -14.42 -47.35
CA LYS A 574 26.30 -13.01 -47.33
C LYS A 574 25.28 -12.70 -46.25
N GLN A 575 24.32 -13.63 -46.03
CA GLN A 575 23.37 -13.46 -44.93
C GLN A 575 24.05 -13.52 -43.56
N LYS A 576 25.03 -14.41 -43.39
CA LYS A 576 25.81 -14.51 -42.15
C LYS A 576 26.67 -13.28 -41.91
N GLU A 577 27.32 -12.74 -42.94
CA GLU A 577 28.09 -11.48 -42.85
C GLU A 577 27.18 -10.28 -42.57
N GLY A 578 26.02 -10.19 -43.23
CA GLY A 578 25.05 -9.14 -43.00
C GLY A 578 24.52 -9.15 -41.55
N LYS A 579 24.25 -10.32 -41.00
CA LYS A 579 23.87 -10.48 -39.58
C LYS A 579 24.98 -10.06 -38.63
N LYS A 580 26.25 -10.38 -38.96
CA LYS A 580 27.41 -9.98 -38.15
C LYS A 580 27.57 -8.46 -38.12
N ARG A 581 27.37 -7.78 -39.25
CA ARG A 581 27.45 -6.30 -39.34
C ARG A 581 26.28 -5.65 -38.58
N MET A 582 25.03 -6.15 -38.70
CA MET A 582 23.86 -5.64 -37.99
C MET A 582 24.02 -5.78 -36.48
N ARG A 583 24.63 -6.87 -35.99
CA ARG A 583 24.95 -7.06 -34.58
C ARG A 583 25.92 -6.03 -34.02
N GLN A 584 26.80 -5.48 -34.84
CA GLN A 584 27.79 -4.45 -34.44
C GLN A 584 27.20 -3.04 -34.38
N ILE A 585 26.05 -2.81 -35.03
CA ILE A 585 25.47 -1.47 -35.21
C ILE A 585 24.07 -1.39 -34.56
N GLY A 586 23.43 -2.52 -34.24
CA GLY A 586 22.04 -2.56 -33.81
C GLY A 586 21.88 -2.43 -32.30
N ASN A 587 21.21 -1.37 -31.85
CA ASN A 587 20.66 -1.28 -30.52
C ASN A 587 19.47 -2.26 -30.43
N VAL A 588 19.36 -2.93 -29.30
CA VAL A 588 18.22 -3.81 -28.98
C VAL A 588 17.21 -3.00 -28.20
N GLU A 589 16.04 -2.76 -28.79
CA GLU A 589 14.90 -2.21 -28.05
C GLU A 589 14.36 -3.26 -27.07
N ILE A 590 14.31 -2.89 -25.80
CA ILE A 590 13.74 -3.72 -24.73
C ILE A 590 12.31 -3.24 -24.53
N PRO A 591 11.27 -4.07 -24.83
CA PRO A 591 9.90 -3.66 -24.63
C PRO A 591 9.59 -3.46 -23.14
N GLN A 592 8.68 -2.54 -22.82
CA GLN A 592 8.21 -2.28 -21.45
C GLN A 592 7.75 -3.57 -20.74
N LYS A 593 7.09 -4.47 -21.46
CA LYS A 593 6.68 -5.79 -20.93
C LYS A 593 7.84 -6.64 -20.41
N ALA A 594 9.03 -6.48 -20.95
CA ALA A 594 10.22 -7.24 -20.51
C ALA A 594 10.65 -6.82 -19.09
N PHE A 595 10.52 -5.54 -18.72
CA PHE A 595 10.79 -5.08 -17.36
C PHE A 595 9.74 -5.62 -16.38
N MET A 596 8.47 -5.68 -16.78
CA MET A 596 7.37 -6.18 -15.96
C MET A 596 7.41 -7.71 -15.82
N SER A 597 7.81 -8.45 -16.85
CA SER A 597 7.84 -9.91 -16.84
C SER A 597 8.86 -10.47 -15.83
N VAL A 598 9.92 -9.72 -15.56
CA VAL A 598 10.95 -10.09 -14.59
C VAL A 598 10.45 -10.01 -13.15
N LEU A 599 9.38 -9.25 -12.89
CA LEU A 599 8.77 -9.10 -11.56
C LEU A 599 7.94 -10.32 -11.15
N LYS A 600 7.37 -11.05 -12.12
CA LYS A 600 6.51 -12.23 -11.90
C LYS A 600 7.27 -13.51 -12.23
N LEU A 601 8.28 -13.85 -11.43
CA LEU A 601 9.14 -15.01 -11.71
C LEU A 601 8.49 -16.37 -11.43
N ASP A 602 7.46 -16.43 -10.60
CA ASP A 602 6.87 -17.71 -10.14
C ASP A 602 5.52 -18.07 -10.79
N ASP A 603 5.07 -17.36 -11.85
CA ASP A 603 3.92 -17.76 -12.66
C ASP A 603 4.23 -19.03 -13.48
N ARG A 604 4.28 -20.21 -12.81
CA ARG A 604 4.13 -21.54 -13.39
C ARG A 604 3.42 -22.49 -12.44
#